data_84d236aa300beedb842721226995df0e
#
_entry.id   84d236aa300beedb842721226995df0e
#
_cell.length_a   1.000
_cell.length_b   1.000
_cell.length_c   1.000
_cell.angle_alpha   90.00
_cell.angle_beta   90.00
_cell.angle_gamma   90.00
#
_symmetry.space_group_name_H-M   'P 1'
#
loop_
_entity.id
_entity.type
_entity.pdbx_description
1 polymer ?
#
loop_
_entity_poly.entity_id
_entity_poly.type
_entity_poly.pdbx_seq_one_letter_code
_entity_poly.pdbx_strand_id
1 'polypeptide(L)'
;MVSDKEIDRYAKQIEDRFGKLPLELVNLFNVLKIRNIGSYLGFEKIIIKNGLLIAFFISNPMSPYYKTKVFETILERVGSNGKYEMKQSESKLKIIVRNITSLSEAKTTLSKLR
;
A
#
# COMPACT_ATOMS: atom_id res chain seq x y z
N MET A 1 -6.51 -5.51 13.40
CA MET A 1 -6.51 -5.31 11.94
C MET A 1 -6.86 -6.62 11.24
N VAL A 2 -7.72 -6.57 10.23
CA VAL A 2 -8.17 -7.77 9.51
C VAL A 2 -7.11 -8.19 8.49
N SER A 3 -6.70 -9.47 8.53
CA SER A 3 -5.68 -9.99 7.62
C SER A 3 -6.24 -10.19 6.21
N ASP A 4 -5.34 -10.28 5.23
CA ASP A 4 -5.74 -10.56 3.84
C ASP A 4 -6.49 -11.89 3.73
N LYS A 5 -6.08 -12.90 4.49
CA LYS A 5 -6.77 -14.20 4.51
C LYS A 5 -8.20 -14.06 5.01
N GLU A 6 -8.42 -13.26 6.04
CA GLU A 6 -9.75 -13.03 6.58
C GLU A 6 -10.63 -12.28 5.59
N ILE A 7 -10.04 -11.29 4.89
CA ILE A 7 -10.74 -10.54 3.86
C ILE A 7 -11.17 -11.47 2.73
N ASP A 8 -10.28 -12.32 2.24
CA ASP A 8 -10.58 -13.25 1.16
C ASP A 8 -11.66 -14.27 1.58
N ARG A 9 -11.58 -14.76 2.80
CA ARG A 9 -12.59 -15.69 3.32
C ARG A 9 -13.97 -15.05 3.39
N TYR A 10 -14.01 -13.81 3.88
CA TYR A 10 -15.26 -13.07 3.99
C TYR A 10 -15.84 -12.78 2.60
N ALA A 11 -15.00 -12.36 1.67
CA ALA A 11 -15.43 -12.10 0.30
C ALA A 11 -16.03 -13.35 -0.34
N LYS A 12 -15.39 -14.50 -0.15
CA LYS A 12 -15.88 -15.77 -0.69
C LYS A 12 -17.22 -16.17 -0.08
N GLN A 13 -17.40 -15.97 1.22
CA GLN A 13 -18.66 -16.27 1.89
C GLN A 13 -19.79 -15.41 1.32
N ILE A 14 -19.55 -14.13 1.08
CA ILE A 14 -20.55 -13.24 0.50
C ILE A 14 -20.87 -13.68 -0.92
N GLU A 15 -19.85 -13.98 -1.72
CA GLU A 15 -20.04 -14.42 -3.10
C GLU A 15 -20.83 -15.73 -3.18
N ASP A 16 -20.54 -16.67 -2.28
CA ASP A 16 -21.25 -17.97 -2.25
C ASP A 16 -22.73 -17.80 -1.90
N ARG A 17 -23.05 -16.80 -1.07
CA ARG A 17 -24.45 -16.59 -0.63
C ARG A 17 -25.25 -15.70 -1.55
N PHE A 18 -24.63 -14.68 -2.13
CA PHE A 18 -25.33 -13.60 -2.84
C PHE A 18 -24.91 -13.46 -4.31
N GLY A 19 -23.96 -14.28 -4.76
CA GLY A 19 -23.48 -14.22 -6.12
C GLY A 19 -22.33 -13.21 -6.29
N LYS A 20 -22.09 -12.80 -7.53
CA LYS A 20 -20.95 -11.95 -7.86
C LYS A 20 -20.89 -10.68 -6.99
N LEU A 21 -19.72 -10.38 -6.47
CA LEU A 21 -19.52 -9.21 -5.62
C LEU A 21 -19.70 -7.91 -6.42
N PRO A 22 -20.44 -6.93 -5.85
CA PRO A 22 -20.51 -5.61 -6.47
C PRO A 22 -19.15 -4.92 -6.43
N LEU A 23 -18.91 -4.03 -7.41
CA LEU A 23 -17.63 -3.35 -7.54
C LEU A 23 -17.27 -2.55 -6.28
N GLU A 24 -18.25 -1.93 -5.65
CA GLU A 24 -18.03 -1.14 -4.43
C GLU A 24 -17.44 -1.99 -3.32
N LEU A 25 -17.89 -3.24 -3.20
CA LEU A 25 -17.39 -4.15 -2.18
C LEU A 25 -15.98 -4.64 -2.53
N VAL A 26 -15.73 -4.94 -3.81
CA VAL A 26 -14.38 -5.30 -4.27
C VAL A 26 -13.41 -4.18 -3.98
N ASN A 27 -13.80 -2.94 -4.25
CA ASN A 27 -12.96 -1.78 -3.99
C ASN A 27 -12.67 -1.62 -2.49
N LEU A 28 -13.67 -1.83 -1.64
CA LEU A 28 -13.47 -1.77 -0.19
C LEU A 28 -12.44 -2.81 0.27
N PHE A 29 -12.54 -4.04 -0.23
CA PHE A 29 -11.60 -5.09 0.13
C PHE A 29 -10.18 -4.75 -0.34
N ASN A 30 -10.04 -4.16 -1.52
CA ASN A 30 -8.73 -3.71 -2.00
C ASN A 30 -8.15 -2.61 -1.12
N VAL A 31 -8.97 -1.67 -0.65
CA VAL A 31 -8.54 -0.62 0.27
C VAL A 31 -8.01 -1.24 1.57
N LEU A 32 -8.73 -2.21 2.11
CA LEU A 32 -8.30 -2.88 3.34
C LEU A 32 -6.97 -3.61 3.15
N LYS A 33 -6.78 -4.27 2.01
CA LYS A 33 -5.52 -4.96 1.70
C LYS A 33 -4.38 -3.96 1.51
N ILE A 34 -4.64 -2.82 0.88
CA ILE A 34 -3.65 -1.76 0.74
C ILE A 34 -3.22 -1.25 2.11
N ARG A 35 -4.15 -1.07 3.03
CA ARG A 35 -3.83 -0.65 4.40
C ARG A 35 -2.96 -1.68 5.12
N ASN A 36 -3.25 -2.97 4.93
CA ASN A 36 -2.45 -4.03 5.52
C ASN A 36 -1.01 -4.01 5.00
N ILE A 37 -0.85 -3.84 3.69
CA ILE A 37 0.48 -3.74 3.07
C ILE A 37 1.21 -2.50 3.59
N GLY A 38 0.51 -1.36 3.64
CA GLY A 38 1.08 -0.11 4.13
C GLY A 38 1.56 -0.23 5.57
N SER A 39 0.77 -0.87 6.42
CA SER A 39 1.17 -1.11 7.82
C SER A 39 2.42 -1.97 7.91
N TYR A 40 2.48 -3.04 7.12
CA TYR A 40 3.66 -3.91 7.09
C TYR A 40 4.90 -3.12 6.66
N LEU A 41 4.76 -2.28 5.62
CA LEU A 41 5.88 -1.51 5.08
C LEU A 41 6.26 -0.31 5.95
N GLY A 42 5.43 0.03 6.93
CA GLY A 42 5.70 1.13 7.85
C GLY A 42 5.24 2.49 7.35
N PHE A 43 4.31 2.52 6.41
CA PHE A 43 3.75 3.79 5.94
C PHE A 43 2.75 4.34 6.94
N GLU A 44 2.90 5.60 7.27
CA GLU A 44 2.02 6.31 8.17
C GLU A 44 0.72 6.72 7.50
N LYS A 45 0.78 6.98 6.17
CA LYS A 45 -0.35 7.45 5.40
C LYS A 45 -0.17 7.09 3.93
N ILE A 46 -1.27 6.72 3.28
CA ILE A 46 -1.28 6.45 1.83
C ILE A 46 -2.41 7.25 1.21
N ILE A 47 -2.10 8.00 0.15
CA ILE A 47 -3.08 8.75 -0.62
C ILE A 47 -3.07 8.22 -2.05
N ILE A 48 -4.26 7.90 -2.58
CA ILE A 48 -4.43 7.52 -3.98
C ILE A 48 -5.43 8.48 -4.58
N LYS A 49 -4.96 9.34 -5.50
CA LYS A 49 -5.80 10.38 -6.09
C LYS A 49 -5.22 10.83 -7.41
N ASN A 50 -6.09 11.03 -8.41
CA ASN A 50 -5.71 11.61 -9.70
C ASN A 50 -4.56 10.86 -10.39
N GLY A 51 -4.59 9.53 -10.33
CA GLY A 51 -3.55 8.71 -10.95
C GLY A 51 -2.25 8.64 -10.17
N LEU A 52 -2.20 9.20 -8.97
CA LEU A 52 -1.02 9.19 -8.11
C LEU A 52 -1.24 8.32 -6.89
N LEU A 53 -0.21 7.56 -6.54
CA LEU A 53 -0.13 6.90 -5.24
C LEU A 53 1.00 7.57 -4.48
N ILE A 54 0.69 8.10 -3.29
CA ILE A 54 1.68 8.74 -2.43
C ILE A 54 1.68 8.03 -1.09
N ALA A 55 2.80 7.44 -0.72
CA ALA A 55 2.97 6.74 0.55
C ALA A 55 3.95 7.51 1.42
N PHE A 56 3.49 7.93 2.60
CA PHE A 56 4.30 8.69 3.55
C PHE A 56 4.91 7.78 4.58
N PHE A 57 6.22 7.88 4.75
CA PHE A 57 6.92 7.18 5.83
C PHE A 57 6.63 7.86 7.17
N ILE A 58 7.08 7.22 8.26
CA ILE A 58 6.93 7.78 9.60
C ILE A 58 7.64 9.14 9.66
N SER A 59 6.94 10.16 10.15
CA SER A 59 7.43 11.53 10.13
C SER A 59 8.55 11.80 11.15
N ASN A 60 8.72 10.93 12.15
CA ASN A 60 9.80 11.07 13.12
C ASN A 60 11.09 10.45 12.57
N PRO A 61 12.11 11.25 12.17
CA PRO A 61 13.34 10.70 11.58
C PRO A 61 14.16 9.89 12.57
N MET A 62 13.88 9.98 13.87
CA MET A 62 14.58 9.21 14.90
C MET A 62 13.89 7.89 15.20
N SER A 63 12.80 7.56 14.52
CA SER A 63 12.08 6.32 14.74
C SER A 63 12.95 5.10 14.47
N PRO A 64 12.88 4.06 15.32
CA PRO A 64 13.60 2.81 15.07
C PRO A 64 13.23 2.15 13.75
N TYR A 65 12.08 2.50 13.17
CA TYR A 65 11.65 1.99 11.87
C TYR A 65 12.73 2.13 10.80
N TYR A 66 13.47 3.27 10.79
CA TYR A 66 14.47 3.54 9.75
C TYR A 66 15.70 2.64 9.83
N LYS A 67 15.83 1.86 10.89
CA LYS A 67 16.90 0.89 11.08
C LYS A 67 16.46 -0.55 10.80
N THR A 68 15.21 -0.73 10.35
CA THR A 68 14.66 -2.07 10.13
C THR A 68 15.04 -2.62 8.75
N LYS A 69 14.98 -3.94 8.64
CA LYS A 69 15.18 -4.63 7.36
C LYS A 69 14.09 -4.26 6.35
N VAL A 70 12.88 -4.01 6.83
CA VAL A 70 11.77 -3.61 5.96
C VAL A 70 12.11 -2.32 5.22
N PHE A 71 12.58 -1.31 5.94
CA PHE A 71 12.95 -0.03 5.31
C PHE A 71 14.11 -0.22 4.33
N GLU A 72 15.11 -0.98 4.71
CA GLU A 72 16.26 -1.28 3.85
C GLU A 72 15.81 -1.94 2.54
N THR A 73 14.90 -2.90 2.63
CA THR A 73 14.35 -3.59 1.46
C THR A 73 13.60 -2.61 0.55
N ILE A 74 12.82 -1.69 1.13
CA ILE A 74 12.11 -0.67 0.36
C ILE A 74 13.10 0.18 -0.42
N LEU A 75 14.18 0.64 0.22
CA LEU A 75 15.20 1.45 -0.44
C LEU A 75 15.81 0.72 -1.64
N GLU A 76 16.12 -0.56 -1.49
CA GLU A 76 16.66 -1.36 -2.58
C GLU A 76 15.69 -1.47 -3.75
N ARG A 77 14.43 -1.74 -3.47
CA ARG A 77 13.40 -1.90 -4.49
C ARG A 77 13.12 -0.60 -5.24
N VAL A 78 13.04 0.50 -4.50
CA VAL A 78 12.84 1.83 -5.10
C VAL A 78 14.02 2.20 -5.99
N GLY A 79 15.24 1.93 -5.53
CA GLY A 79 16.45 2.26 -6.27
C GLY A 79 16.62 1.47 -7.56
N SER A 80 16.05 0.26 -7.62
CA SER A 80 16.19 -0.62 -8.79
C SER A 80 15.03 -0.53 -9.78
N ASN A 81 14.00 0.29 -9.48
CA ASN A 81 12.84 0.41 -10.34
C ASN A 81 12.43 1.87 -10.49
N GLY A 82 12.57 2.41 -11.70
CA GLY A 82 12.29 3.83 -11.99
C GLY A 82 10.82 4.23 -11.85
N LYS A 83 9.92 3.29 -11.61
CA LYS A 83 8.50 3.59 -11.40
C LYS A 83 8.26 4.33 -10.09
N TYR A 84 9.11 4.11 -9.09
CA TYR A 84 8.98 4.70 -7.77
C TYR A 84 9.88 5.92 -7.67
N GLU A 85 9.32 7.04 -7.20
CA GLU A 85 10.09 8.24 -6.89
C GLU A 85 10.10 8.44 -5.39
N MET A 86 11.28 8.64 -4.81
CA MET A 86 11.40 8.95 -3.38
C MET A 86 11.72 10.42 -3.23
N LYS A 87 10.92 11.13 -2.43
CA LYS A 87 11.11 12.56 -2.18
C LYS A 87 11.10 12.84 -0.70
N GLN A 88 11.97 13.78 -0.30
CA GLN A 88 12.00 14.25 1.07
C GLN A 88 11.73 15.75 1.08
N SER A 89 10.78 16.16 1.93
CA SER A 89 10.40 17.56 2.08
C SER A 89 10.28 17.84 3.57
N GLU A 90 11.12 18.72 4.09
CA GLU A 90 11.21 19.00 5.52
C GLU A 90 11.48 17.72 6.30
N SER A 91 10.58 17.30 7.21
CA SER A 91 10.72 16.07 7.98
C SER A 91 9.92 14.91 7.38
N LYS A 92 9.38 15.09 6.17
CA LYS A 92 8.53 14.07 5.55
C LYS A 92 9.20 13.38 4.38
N LEU A 93 9.34 12.06 4.49
CA LEU A 93 9.84 11.23 3.43
C LEU A 93 8.65 10.50 2.81
N LYS A 94 8.58 10.49 1.48
CA LYS A 94 7.46 9.86 0.78
C LYS A 94 7.90 9.19 -0.51
N ILE A 95 7.10 8.22 -0.95
CA ILE A 95 7.26 7.56 -2.24
C ILE A 95 6.09 7.98 -3.11
N ILE A 96 6.36 8.36 -4.36
CA ILE A 96 5.33 8.75 -5.34
C ILE A 96 5.38 7.77 -6.50
N VAL A 97 4.21 7.25 -6.88
CA VAL A 97 4.07 6.41 -8.07
C VAL A 97 2.99 7.03 -8.96
N ARG A 98 3.33 7.23 -10.24
CA ARG A 98 2.43 7.86 -11.22
C ARG A 98 1.69 6.81 -12.04
N ASN A 99 0.64 7.24 -12.72
CA ASN A 99 -0.14 6.41 -13.65
C ASN A 99 -0.81 5.21 -12.97
N ILE A 100 -1.29 5.41 -11.76
CA ILE A 100 -2.07 4.41 -11.04
C ILE A 100 -3.53 4.54 -11.49
N THR A 101 -4.04 3.53 -12.18
CA THR A 101 -5.37 3.57 -12.79
C THR A 101 -6.45 2.84 -12.00
N SER A 102 -6.07 2.03 -11.02
CA SER A 102 -7.03 1.27 -10.21
C SER A 102 -6.46 0.95 -8.83
N LEU A 103 -7.37 0.59 -7.90
CA LEU A 103 -6.95 0.13 -6.57
C LEU A 103 -6.19 -1.18 -6.64
N SER A 104 -6.54 -2.04 -7.58
CA SER A 104 -5.83 -3.31 -7.80
C SER A 104 -4.38 -3.06 -8.22
N GLU A 105 -4.15 -2.09 -9.11
CA GLU A 105 -2.81 -1.71 -9.53
C GLU A 105 -2.02 -1.10 -8.37
N ALA A 106 -2.66 -0.25 -7.56
CA ALA A 106 -2.02 0.33 -6.38
C ALA A 106 -1.58 -0.77 -5.41
N LYS A 107 -2.44 -1.74 -5.17
CA LYS A 107 -2.13 -2.87 -4.28
C LYS A 107 -0.93 -3.65 -4.80
N THR A 108 -0.91 -3.98 -6.09
CA THR A 108 0.19 -4.72 -6.72
C THR A 108 1.49 -3.93 -6.61
N THR A 109 1.43 -2.63 -6.89
CA THR A 109 2.60 -1.74 -6.85
C THR A 109 3.22 -1.72 -5.45
N LEU A 110 2.40 -1.59 -4.41
CA LEU A 110 2.89 -1.61 -3.03
C LEU A 110 3.40 -2.98 -2.63
N SER A 111 2.77 -4.06 -3.08
CA SER A 111 3.19 -5.42 -2.77
C SER A 111 4.60 -5.72 -3.26
N LYS A 112 5.02 -5.09 -4.34
CA LYS A 112 6.37 -5.28 -4.90
C LYS A 112 7.47 -4.70 -4.02
N LEU A 113 7.11 -3.89 -3.03
CA LEU A 113 8.09 -3.32 -2.09
C LEU A 113 8.39 -4.23 -0.89
N ARG A 114 7.66 -5.31 -0.76
CA ARG A 114 7.86 -6.28 0.32
C ARG A 114 9.14 -7.08 0.14
#